data_6c82f2393f68164209937bcd6f49b740
#
_entry.id   6c82f2393f68164209937bcd6f49b740
#
_cell.length_a   1.000
_cell.length_b   1.000
_cell.length_c   1.000
_cell.angle_alpha   90.00
_cell.angle_beta   90.00
_cell.angle_gamma   90.00
#
_symmetry.space_group_name_H-M   'P 1'
#
loop_
_entity.id
_entity.type
_entity.pdbx_description
1 polymer ?
#
loop_
_entity_poly.entity_id
_entity_poly.type
_entity_poly.pdbx_seq_one_letter_code
_entity_poly.pdbx_strand_id
1 'polypeptide(L)'
;VELAAQALSVEPARIAKTLSFQGEDENHCILIVTAGDAKIDNSKFRHFFKMKARMLSPEKVAESTGHAIGGVCPFANPEGVRTYLDISLQRFDTVFPACGSSNSAIELHCDELFRYALAIQWIDVCK
;
A
#
# COMPACT_ATOMS: atom_id res chain seq x y z
N VAL A 1 -4.39 -11.30 0.41
CA VAL A 1 -5.54 -10.61 -0.24
C VAL A 1 -6.73 -11.54 -0.40
N GLU A 2 -6.53 -12.74 -0.93
CA GLU A 2 -7.63 -13.69 -1.16
C GLU A 2 -8.34 -14.10 0.12
N LEU A 3 -7.58 -14.36 1.18
CA LEU A 3 -8.17 -14.73 2.48
C LEU A 3 -8.99 -13.59 3.07
N ALA A 4 -8.48 -12.36 2.96
CA ALA A 4 -9.21 -11.19 3.43
C ALA A 4 -10.48 -10.97 2.61
N ALA A 5 -10.40 -11.15 1.30
CA ALA A 5 -11.56 -11.01 0.42
C ALA A 5 -12.64 -12.05 0.74
N GLN A 6 -12.25 -13.29 1.01
CA GLN A 6 -13.18 -14.35 1.38
C GLN A 6 -13.87 -14.05 2.71
N ALA A 7 -13.10 -13.59 3.70
CA ALA A 7 -13.64 -13.25 5.01
C ALA A 7 -14.66 -12.11 4.95
N LEU A 8 -14.47 -11.17 4.02
CA LEU A 8 -15.35 -10.01 3.85
C LEU A 8 -16.42 -10.24 2.78
N SER A 9 -16.38 -11.36 2.07
CA SER A 9 -17.27 -11.66 0.95
C SER A 9 -17.24 -10.59 -0.15
N VAL A 10 -16.04 -10.09 -0.45
CA VAL A 10 -15.83 -9.06 -1.48
C VAL A 10 -14.83 -9.56 -2.53
N GLU A 11 -14.78 -8.86 -3.66
CA GLU A 11 -13.80 -9.16 -4.70
C GLU A 11 -12.38 -8.88 -4.19
N PRO A 12 -11.39 -9.75 -4.47
CA PRO A 12 -10.00 -9.51 -4.07
C PRO A 12 -9.47 -8.15 -4.53
N ALA A 13 -9.92 -7.67 -5.69
CA ALA A 13 -9.50 -6.37 -6.23
C ALA A 13 -9.87 -5.21 -5.30
N ARG A 14 -10.92 -5.34 -4.50
CA ARG A 14 -11.36 -4.28 -3.58
C ARG A 14 -10.56 -4.23 -2.29
N ILE A 15 -9.74 -5.24 -2.03
CA ILE A 15 -8.83 -5.21 -0.89
C ILE A 15 -7.65 -4.29 -1.27
N ALA A 16 -7.44 -3.24 -0.49
CA ALA A 16 -6.31 -2.36 -0.71
C ALA A 16 -5.09 -2.93 0.02
N LYS A 17 -4.12 -3.36 -0.74
CA LYS A 17 -2.87 -3.91 -0.19
C LYS A 17 -1.80 -2.83 -0.15
N THR A 18 -0.94 -2.88 0.85
CA THR A 18 0.16 -1.93 1.02
C THR A 18 1.47 -2.63 0.74
N LEU A 19 2.21 -2.12 -0.24
CA LEU A 19 3.52 -2.64 -0.63
C LEU A 19 4.59 -1.68 -0.14
N SER A 20 5.68 -2.23 0.40
CA SER A 20 6.77 -1.44 0.95
C SER A 20 8.02 -1.53 0.08
N PHE A 21 8.60 -0.39 -0.21
CA PHE A 21 9.78 -0.26 -1.05
C PHE A 21 10.83 0.58 -0.36
N GLN A 22 12.09 0.33 -0.70
CA GLN A 22 13.18 1.15 -0.22
C GLN A 22 13.06 2.56 -0.81
N GLY A 23 13.23 3.58 0.05
CA GLY A 23 13.24 4.97 -0.37
C GLY A 23 14.61 5.42 -0.86
N GLU A 24 14.84 6.72 -0.84
CA GLU A 24 16.09 7.32 -1.34
C GLU A 24 17.32 6.87 -0.55
N ASP A 25 17.15 6.57 0.73
CA ASP A 25 18.21 6.11 1.62
C ASP A 25 17.64 5.14 2.65
N GLU A 26 18.51 4.67 3.56
CA GLU A 26 18.14 3.68 4.58
C GLU A 26 17.10 4.19 5.58
N ASN A 27 16.95 5.50 5.70
CA ASN A 27 16.02 6.11 6.66
C ASN A 27 14.66 6.40 6.05
N HIS A 28 14.48 6.16 4.76
CA HIS A 28 13.22 6.43 4.06
C HIS A 28 12.62 5.15 3.49
N CYS A 29 11.30 5.06 3.61
CA CYS A 29 10.52 3.94 3.09
C CYS A 29 9.38 4.49 2.26
N ILE A 30 9.09 3.83 1.15
CA ILE A 30 7.95 4.17 0.29
C ILE A 30 6.89 3.10 0.48
N LEU A 31 5.67 3.53 0.86
CA LEU A 31 4.51 2.65 0.88
C LEU A 31 3.61 3.01 -0.29
N ILE A 32 3.18 2.00 -1.03
CA ILE A 32 2.23 2.18 -2.13
C ILE A 32 1.03 1.29 -1.87
N VAL A 33 -0.13 1.91 -1.75
CA VAL A 33 -1.39 1.19 -1.56
C VAL A 33 -2.02 0.99 -2.93
N THR A 34 -2.29 -0.27 -3.29
CA THR A 34 -2.84 -0.63 -4.59
C THR A 34 -4.07 -1.51 -4.42
N ALA A 35 -4.86 -1.64 -5.49
CA ALA A 35 -5.92 -2.63 -5.53
C ALA A 35 -5.33 -4.04 -5.39
N GLY A 36 -6.11 -4.96 -4.83
CA GLY A 36 -5.62 -6.30 -4.52
C GLY A 36 -5.18 -7.11 -5.73
N ASP A 37 -5.73 -6.83 -6.91
CA ASP A 37 -5.38 -7.50 -8.16
C ASP A 37 -4.29 -6.75 -8.95
N ALA A 38 -3.89 -5.58 -8.51
CA ALA A 38 -2.90 -4.76 -9.21
C ALA A 38 -1.49 -5.24 -8.92
N LYS A 39 -0.60 -5.05 -9.88
CA LYS A 39 0.81 -5.39 -9.76
C LYS A 39 1.65 -4.18 -10.18
N ILE A 40 2.74 -3.97 -9.48
CA ILE A 40 3.67 -2.88 -9.80
C ILE A 40 4.25 -3.08 -11.19
N ASP A 41 4.20 -2.02 -11.99
CA ASP A 41 4.91 -1.95 -13.26
C ASP A 41 6.26 -1.29 -12.98
N ASN A 42 7.33 -2.04 -13.16
CA ASN A 42 8.67 -1.56 -12.82
C ASN A 42 9.08 -0.33 -13.65
N SER A 43 8.63 -0.26 -14.89
CA SER A 43 8.92 0.89 -15.76
C SER A 43 8.23 2.16 -15.26
N LYS A 44 6.95 2.03 -14.88
CA LYS A 44 6.20 3.17 -14.33
C LYS A 44 6.78 3.63 -13.00
N PHE A 45 7.14 2.69 -12.12
CA PHE A 45 7.76 3.00 -10.84
C PHE A 45 9.06 3.77 -11.06
N ARG A 46 9.94 3.24 -11.92
CA ARG A 46 11.22 3.87 -12.22
C ARG A 46 11.03 5.26 -12.84
N HIS A 47 10.05 5.41 -13.70
CA HIS A 47 9.75 6.70 -14.32
C HIS A 47 9.31 7.73 -13.28
N PHE A 48 8.45 7.33 -12.36
CA PHE A 48 7.91 8.24 -11.33
C PHE A 48 8.95 8.56 -10.26
N PHE A 49 9.56 7.53 -9.67
CA PHE A 49 10.47 7.70 -8.53
C PHE A 49 11.92 7.94 -8.94
N LYS A 50 12.25 7.79 -10.22
CA LYS A 50 13.62 7.94 -10.74
C LYS A 50 14.61 6.95 -10.15
N MET A 51 14.11 5.78 -9.72
CA MET A 51 14.93 4.69 -9.19
C MET A 51 14.20 3.37 -9.38
N LYS A 52 14.93 2.26 -9.30
CA LYS A 52 14.35 0.93 -9.43
C LYS A 52 13.47 0.60 -8.22
N ALA A 53 12.38 -0.12 -8.48
CA ALA A 53 11.54 -0.67 -7.42
C ALA A 53 12.31 -1.77 -6.68
N ARG A 54 12.51 -1.58 -5.38
CA ARG A 54 13.16 -2.57 -4.52
C ARG A 54 12.31 -2.75 -3.29
N MET A 55 11.69 -3.93 -3.16
CA MET A 55 10.91 -4.23 -1.96
C MET A 55 11.83 -4.37 -0.76
N LEU A 56 11.37 -3.90 0.38
CA LEU A 56 12.12 -4.02 1.61
C LEU A 56 12.16 -5.48 2.05
N SER A 57 13.27 -5.90 2.68
CA SER A 57 13.35 -7.18 3.34
C SER A 57 12.41 -7.20 4.56
N PRO A 58 11.99 -8.38 5.06
CA PRO A 58 11.12 -8.45 6.23
C PRO A 58 11.65 -7.68 7.44
N GLU A 59 12.95 -7.71 7.66
CA GLU A 59 13.59 -7.01 8.77
C GLU A 59 13.50 -5.50 8.59
N LYS A 60 13.74 -5.02 7.38
CA LYS A 60 13.64 -3.59 7.08
C LYS A 60 12.21 -3.09 7.16
N VAL A 61 11.23 -3.90 6.75
CA VAL A 61 9.81 -3.55 6.89
C VAL A 61 9.49 -3.32 8.36
N ALA A 62 9.89 -4.24 9.23
CA ALA A 62 9.62 -4.14 10.66
C ALA A 62 10.30 -2.91 11.27
N GLU A 63 11.55 -2.62 10.89
CA GLU A 63 12.28 -1.44 11.37
C GLU A 63 11.63 -0.13 10.91
N SER A 64 11.24 -0.06 9.64
CA SER A 64 10.76 1.19 9.04
C SER A 64 9.32 1.51 9.37
N THR A 65 8.46 0.49 9.47
CA THR A 65 7.02 0.70 9.63
C THR A 65 6.47 0.24 10.97
N GLY A 66 7.22 -0.59 11.71
CA GLY A 66 6.72 -1.24 12.91
C GLY A 66 5.74 -2.38 12.65
N HIS A 67 5.56 -2.77 11.40
CA HIS A 67 4.66 -3.85 11.00
C HIS A 67 5.44 -5.01 10.37
N ALA A 68 5.00 -6.23 10.62
CA ALA A 68 5.58 -7.39 9.95
C ALA A 68 5.16 -7.42 8.47
N ILE A 69 5.96 -8.06 7.63
CA ILE A 69 5.60 -8.25 6.22
C ILE A 69 4.26 -8.99 6.13
N GLY A 70 3.39 -8.56 5.22
CA GLY A 70 2.03 -9.10 5.12
C GLY A 70 1.03 -8.41 6.04
N GLY A 71 1.51 -7.69 7.07
CA GLY A 71 0.69 -6.88 7.95
C GLY A 71 0.92 -5.38 7.81
N VAL A 72 1.64 -4.96 6.76
CA VAL A 72 1.92 -3.55 6.53
C VAL A 72 0.63 -2.78 6.32
N CYS A 73 0.47 -1.70 7.05
CA CYS A 73 -0.73 -0.89 7.10
C CYS A 73 -0.39 0.54 6.64
N PRO A 74 -1.29 1.22 5.91
CA PRO A 74 -1.01 2.58 5.46
C PRO A 74 -1.19 3.63 6.55
N PHE A 75 -1.60 3.23 7.77
CA PHE A 75 -1.92 4.16 8.85
C PHE A 75 -0.87 4.16 9.94
N ALA A 76 -0.74 5.30 10.63
CA ALA A 76 0.09 5.43 11.83
C ALA A 76 1.56 5.02 11.63
N ASN A 77 2.11 5.33 10.46
CA ASN A 77 3.51 5.01 10.17
C ASN A 77 4.46 6.08 10.72
N PRO A 78 5.71 5.71 11.08
CA PRO A 78 6.70 6.68 11.57
C PRO A 78 7.08 7.73 10.54
N GLU A 79 7.73 8.80 10.99
CA GLU A 79 8.36 9.77 10.10
C GLU A 79 9.37 9.07 9.18
N GLY A 80 9.52 9.59 7.97
CA GLY A 80 10.40 8.97 6.98
C GLY A 80 9.68 7.96 6.10
N VAL A 81 8.46 7.57 6.46
CA VAL A 81 7.62 6.72 5.62
C VAL A 81 6.75 7.63 4.75
N ARG A 82 6.86 7.45 3.44
CA ARG A 82 6.07 8.21 2.46
C ARG A 82 5.03 7.30 1.85
N THR A 83 3.77 7.66 1.98
CA THR A 83 2.65 6.86 1.50
C THR A 83 2.06 7.46 0.23
N TYR A 84 1.88 6.61 -0.78
CA TYR A 84 1.25 6.96 -2.05
C TYR A 84 0.09 6.00 -2.29
N LEU A 85 -0.95 6.49 -2.97
CA LEU A 85 -2.07 5.65 -3.38
C LEU A 85 -2.04 5.50 -4.90
N ASP A 86 -2.18 4.27 -5.38
CA ASP A 86 -2.21 4.02 -6.81
C ASP A 86 -3.63 4.19 -7.36
N ILE A 87 -3.73 4.70 -8.58
CA ILE A 87 -5.02 4.96 -9.23
C ILE A 87 -5.84 3.69 -9.48
N SER A 88 -5.23 2.50 -9.38
CA SER A 88 -5.98 1.25 -9.49
C SER A 88 -7.11 1.17 -8.45
N LEU A 89 -6.97 1.85 -7.31
CA LEU A 89 -8.01 1.90 -6.28
C LEU A 89 -9.22 2.72 -6.73
N GLN A 90 -9.04 3.67 -7.62
CA GLN A 90 -10.10 4.58 -8.07
C GLN A 90 -11.15 3.90 -8.97
N ARG A 91 -10.94 2.64 -9.30
CA ARG A 91 -11.96 1.84 -10.00
C ARG A 91 -13.18 1.56 -9.12
N PHE A 92 -13.04 1.73 -7.82
CA PHE A 92 -14.07 1.42 -6.83
C PHE A 92 -14.43 2.67 -6.02
N ASP A 93 -15.69 2.76 -5.61
CA ASP A 93 -16.13 3.83 -4.72
C ASP A 93 -15.57 3.64 -3.31
N THR A 94 -15.50 2.40 -2.86
CA THR A 94 -14.94 2.04 -1.57
C THR A 94 -13.99 0.86 -1.70
N VAL A 95 -13.01 0.82 -0.81
CA VAL A 95 -12.01 -0.24 -0.74
C VAL A 95 -11.85 -0.68 0.72
N PHE A 96 -11.21 -1.85 0.91
CA PHE A 96 -10.99 -2.44 2.23
C PHE A 96 -9.48 -2.50 2.49
N PRO A 97 -8.88 -1.49 3.15
CA PRO A 97 -7.47 -1.56 3.49
C PRO A 97 -7.20 -2.68 4.48
N ALA A 98 -6.23 -3.53 4.16
CA ALA A 98 -5.78 -4.56 5.09
C ALA A 98 -4.87 -3.91 6.13
N CYS A 99 -5.18 -4.12 7.41
CA CYS A 99 -4.45 -3.50 8.52
C CYS A 99 -4.16 -4.52 9.61
N GLY A 100 -2.88 -4.88 9.74
CA GLY A 100 -2.39 -5.63 10.89
C GLY A 100 -2.78 -7.10 10.96
N SER A 101 -4.02 -7.45 10.69
CA SER A 101 -4.47 -8.83 10.66
C SER A 101 -5.38 -9.07 9.47
N SER A 102 -5.49 -10.33 9.06
CA SER A 102 -6.35 -10.72 7.94
C SER A 102 -7.84 -10.49 8.20
N ASN A 103 -8.21 -10.29 9.46
CA ASN A 103 -9.60 -10.09 9.88
C ASN A 103 -9.93 -8.62 10.19
N SER A 104 -8.95 -7.74 10.13
CA SER A 104 -9.12 -6.33 10.45
C SER A 104 -9.11 -5.50 9.18
N ALA A 105 -10.29 -5.26 8.63
CA ALA A 105 -10.43 -4.37 7.49
C ALA A 105 -11.69 -3.54 7.68
N ILE A 106 -11.60 -2.28 7.28
CA ILE A 106 -12.74 -1.36 7.30
C ILE A 106 -12.99 -0.89 5.88
N GLU A 107 -14.24 -0.59 5.58
CA GLU A 107 -14.58 -0.05 4.27
C GLU A 107 -14.39 1.46 4.28
N LEU A 108 -13.61 1.98 3.33
CA LEU A 108 -13.34 3.41 3.21
C LEU A 108 -13.54 3.86 1.76
N HIS A 109 -14.06 5.07 1.60
CA HIS A 109 -14.00 5.74 0.30
C HIS A 109 -12.55 6.11 0.00
N CYS A 110 -12.23 6.26 -1.30
CA CYS A 110 -10.85 6.57 -1.70
C CYS A 110 -10.32 7.88 -1.10
N ASP A 111 -11.17 8.90 -0.98
CA ASP A 111 -10.79 10.18 -0.37
C ASP A 111 -10.55 10.04 1.14
N GLU A 112 -11.32 9.18 1.81
CA GLU A 112 -11.10 8.88 3.22
C GLU A 112 -9.77 8.15 3.42
N LEU A 113 -9.48 7.18 2.57
CA LEU A 113 -8.22 6.46 2.61
C LEU A 113 -7.04 7.42 2.42
N PHE A 114 -7.15 8.31 1.45
CA PHE A 114 -6.11 9.31 1.19
C PHE A 114 -5.83 10.16 2.43
N ARG A 115 -6.87 10.62 3.08
CA ARG A 115 -6.75 11.47 4.27
C ARG A 115 -6.19 10.74 5.47
N TYR A 116 -6.74 9.55 5.77
CA TYR A 116 -6.31 8.78 6.95
C TYR A 116 -4.91 8.19 6.81
N ALA A 117 -4.51 7.86 5.59
CA ALA A 117 -3.17 7.35 5.33
C ALA A 117 -2.12 8.45 5.27
N LEU A 118 -2.52 9.71 5.32
CA LEU A 118 -1.64 10.86 5.12
C LEU A 118 -0.87 10.71 3.81
N ALA A 119 -1.58 10.29 2.77
CA ALA A 119 -0.97 10.04 1.47
C ALA A 119 -0.47 11.34 0.85
N ILE A 120 0.65 11.24 0.14
CA ILE A 120 1.28 12.39 -0.50
C ILE A 120 0.53 12.75 -1.78
N GLN A 121 0.24 11.74 -2.61
CA GLN A 121 -0.51 11.96 -3.85
C GLN A 121 -0.97 10.63 -4.44
N TRP A 122 -1.87 10.71 -5.43
CA TRP A 122 -2.22 9.58 -6.27
C TRP A 122 -1.17 9.42 -7.36
N ILE A 123 -0.82 8.17 -7.65
CA ILE A 123 0.20 7.84 -8.66
C ILE A 123 -0.29 6.71 -9.56
N ASP A 124 0.38 6.52 -10.69
CA ASP A 124 0.11 5.45 -11.64
C ASP A 124 1.38 4.64 -11.83
N VAL A 125 1.55 3.61 -11.01
CA VAL A 125 2.73 2.74 -11.05
C VAL A 125 2.38 1.26 -11.18
N CYS A 126 1.12 0.94 -11.46
CA CYS A 126 0.66 -0.44 -11.67
C CYS A 126 0.36 -0.70 -13.14
N LYS A 127 0.44 -1.98 -13.48
CA LYS A 127 0.09 -2.45 -14.83
C LYS A 127 -1.39 -2.31 -15.12
#